data_cbcb37d0dcaa130932d35712ad04b4d4
#
_entry.id   cbcb37d0dcaa130932d35712ad04b4d4
#
_cell.length_a   1.000
_cell.length_b   1.000
_cell.length_c   1.000
_cell.angle_alpha   90.00
_cell.angle_beta   90.00
_cell.angle_gamma   90.00
#
_symmetry.space_group_name_H-M   'P 1'
#
loop_
_entity.id
_entity.type
_entity.pdbx_description
1 polymer ?
#
loop_
_entity_poly.entity_id
_entity_poly.type
_entity_poly.pdbx_seq_one_letter_code
_entity_poly.pdbx_strand_id
1 'polypeptide(L)'
;AVRQLGAKVDKKNDKWEVLGFGVGGFSSPENVIDCGNSGTTCRLLMGAISTTPISAIFVGDKSLSQRPMDRIIEPLSEIGVKCSAREGSFLPISLEGVSSAMPSELEAKIDSAQVKSAVLLAGLNSRGTTKYVERTLTRDHTERMLLFFGGKIQTEKTEKGYAHYLQGLQELKPQEITVPSDPSSASFFIAAALMVEGSDITIKNIK
;
A
#
# COMPACT_ATOMS: atom_id res chain seq x y z
N ALA A 1 -9.41 -9.43 -1.36
CA ALA A 1 -9.39 -8.06 -0.84
C ALA A 1 -9.94 -7.06 -1.87
N VAL A 2 -9.26 -6.74 -2.96
CA VAL A 2 -9.66 -5.66 -3.90
C VAL A 2 -11.02 -5.90 -4.59
N ARG A 3 -11.44 -7.15 -4.81
CA ARG A 3 -12.77 -7.47 -5.33
C ARG A 3 -13.88 -7.03 -4.38
N GLN A 4 -13.69 -7.17 -3.08
CA GLN A 4 -14.66 -6.73 -2.07
C GLN A 4 -14.82 -5.20 -2.02
N LEU A 5 -13.84 -4.49 -2.56
CA LEU A 5 -13.83 -3.03 -2.65
C LEU A 5 -14.34 -2.51 -4.02
N GLY A 6 -14.86 -3.40 -4.88
CA GLY A 6 -15.51 -3.05 -6.14
C GLY A 6 -14.70 -3.35 -7.40
N ALA A 7 -13.40 -3.69 -7.33
CA ALA A 7 -12.60 -4.00 -8.50
C ALA A 7 -13.01 -5.35 -9.14
N LYS A 8 -13.06 -5.40 -10.46
CA LYS A 8 -13.17 -6.67 -11.19
C LYS A 8 -11.77 -7.20 -11.49
N VAL A 9 -11.53 -8.44 -11.11
CA VAL A 9 -10.21 -9.08 -11.26
C VAL A 9 -10.40 -10.44 -11.87
N ASP A 10 -9.94 -10.63 -13.09
CA ASP A 10 -10.06 -11.86 -13.86
C ASP A 10 -8.68 -12.40 -14.23
N LYS A 11 -8.53 -13.72 -14.15
CA LYS A 11 -7.34 -14.40 -14.65
C LYS A 11 -7.67 -14.98 -16.01
N LYS A 12 -6.99 -14.49 -17.06
CA LYS A 12 -7.10 -15.01 -18.42
C LYS A 12 -5.73 -15.54 -18.86
N ASN A 13 -5.63 -16.85 -19.04
CA ASN A 13 -4.35 -17.52 -19.28
C ASN A 13 -3.34 -17.20 -18.15
N ASP A 14 -2.16 -16.68 -18.49
CA ASP A 14 -1.11 -16.32 -17.54
C ASP A 14 -1.13 -14.82 -17.14
N LYS A 15 -2.18 -14.08 -17.55
CA LYS A 15 -2.32 -12.65 -17.24
C LYS A 15 -3.49 -12.40 -16.27
N TRP A 16 -3.31 -11.44 -15.39
CA TRP A 16 -4.37 -10.88 -14.58
C TRP A 16 -4.88 -9.60 -15.22
N GLU A 17 -6.19 -9.53 -15.43
CA GLU A 17 -6.87 -8.32 -15.87
C GLU A 17 -7.58 -7.69 -14.67
N VAL A 18 -7.27 -6.43 -14.39
CA VAL A 18 -7.87 -5.69 -13.28
C VAL A 18 -8.59 -4.47 -13.84
N LEU A 19 -9.91 -4.45 -13.70
CA LEU A 19 -10.73 -3.29 -14.00
C LEU A 19 -11.00 -2.53 -12.69
N GLY A 20 -10.34 -1.38 -12.56
CA GLY A 20 -10.53 -0.46 -11.44
C GLY A 20 -11.78 0.40 -11.61
N PHE A 21 -12.05 1.22 -10.62
CA PHE A 21 -13.23 2.09 -10.54
C PHE A 21 -12.85 3.59 -10.40
N GLY A 22 -11.60 3.93 -10.68
CA GLY A 22 -11.07 5.29 -10.52
C GLY A 22 -10.67 5.63 -9.07
N VAL A 23 -10.09 6.81 -8.90
CA VAL A 23 -9.67 7.31 -7.59
C VAL A 23 -10.90 7.64 -6.75
N GLY A 24 -10.93 7.16 -5.50
CA GLY A 24 -12.03 7.37 -4.57
C GLY A 24 -13.30 6.56 -4.86
N GLY A 25 -13.31 5.69 -5.89
CA GLY A 25 -14.48 4.91 -6.28
C GLY A 25 -14.67 3.59 -5.50
N PHE A 26 -14.05 3.44 -4.32
CA PHE A 26 -14.18 2.24 -3.51
C PHE A 26 -15.63 2.01 -3.02
N SER A 27 -16.06 0.75 -3.06
CA SER A 27 -17.33 0.31 -2.49
C SER A 27 -17.13 -0.23 -1.08
N SER A 28 -18.12 -0.03 -0.22
CA SER A 28 -18.13 -0.67 1.11
C SER A 28 -18.11 -2.19 0.96
N PRO A 29 -17.18 -2.89 1.61
CA PRO A 29 -17.14 -4.35 1.55
C PRO A 29 -18.32 -4.96 2.33
N GLU A 30 -18.93 -6.00 1.78
CA GLU A 30 -20.00 -6.76 2.46
C GLU A 30 -19.46 -7.64 3.58
N ASN A 31 -18.20 -8.02 3.50
CA ASN A 31 -17.55 -8.91 4.46
C ASN A 31 -16.24 -8.30 4.93
N VAL A 32 -15.66 -8.88 5.99
CA VAL A 32 -14.33 -8.50 6.47
C VAL A 32 -13.28 -8.69 5.37
N ILE A 33 -12.30 -7.80 5.31
CA ILE A 33 -11.17 -7.89 4.39
C ILE A 33 -10.11 -8.79 5.01
N ASP A 34 -10.05 -10.03 4.57
CA ASP A 34 -8.99 -10.94 4.99
C ASP A 34 -7.70 -10.67 4.20
N CYS A 35 -6.67 -10.28 4.91
CA CYS A 35 -5.33 -10.02 4.40
C CYS A 35 -4.40 -11.23 4.46
N GLY A 36 -4.84 -12.37 4.99
CA GLY A 36 -4.01 -13.55 5.21
C GLY A 36 -2.76 -13.22 6.01
N ASN A 37 -1.57 -13.52 5.50
CA ASN A 37 -0.28 -13.13 6.11
C ASN A 37 0.28 -11.82 5.55
N SER A 38 -0.44 -11.11 4.65
CA SER A 38 0.10 -9.97 3.93
C SER A 38 -0.06 -8.65 4.70
N GLY A 39 0.95 -8.23 5.43
CA GLY A 39 1.02 -6.89 6.02
C GLY A 39 1.01 -5.78 4.98
N THR A 40 1.53 -6.02 3.77
CA THR A 40 1.49 -5.05 2.67
C THR A 40 0.06 -4.83 2.20
N THR A 41 -0.70 -5.90 1.95
CA THR A 41 -2.12 -5.79 1.57
C THR A 41 -2.91 -5.00 2.61
N CYS A 42 -2.75 -5.34 3.88
CA CYS A 42 -3.45 -4.67 4.98
C CYS A 42 -3.14 -3.16 5.01
N ARG A 43 -1.86 -2.81 5.08
CA ARG A 43 -1.41 -1.42 5.26
C ARG A 43 -1.73 -0.53 4.06
N LEU A 44 -1.50 -1.03 2.84
CA LEU A 44 -1.76 -0.25 1.64
C LEU A 44 -3.26 -0.05 1.39
N LEU A 45 -4.08 -1.08 1.64
CA LEU A 45 -5.53 -0.94 1.50
C LEU A 45 -6.11 -0.01 2.58
N MET A 46 -5.63 -0.07 3.83
CA MET A 46 -6.03 0.91 4.85
C MET A 46 -5.77 2.35 4.36
N GLY A 47 -4.59 2.61 3.78
CA GLY A 47 -4.29 3.91 3.16
C GLY A 47 -5.23 4.24 1.99
N ALA A 48 -5.40 3.31 1.06
CA ALA A 48 -6.16 3.56 -0.16
C ALA A 48 -7.64 3.88 0.09
N ILE A 49 -8.29 3.21 1.07
CA ILE A 49 -9.72 3.43 1.37
C ILE A 49 -9.96 4.55 2.39
N SER A 50 -8.93 5.02 3.07
CA SER A 50 -9.03 5.95 4.19
C SER A 50 -9.68 7.30 3.83
N THR A 51 -9.60 7.68 2.57
CA THR A 51 -10.15 8.94 2.05
C THR A 51 -11.42 8.75 1.22
N THR A 52 -12.09 7.61 1.39
CA THR A 52 -13.41 7.29 0.83
C THR A 52 -14.38 7.05 1.99
N PRO A 53 -15.64 7.54 1.94
CA PRO A 53 -16.59 7.43 3.07
C PRO A 53 -17.19 6.02 3.17
N ILE A 54 -16.34 5.05 3.41
CA ILE A 54 -16.69 3.64 3.60
C ILE A 54 -16.13 3.12 4.92
N SER A 55 -16.74 2.06 5.43
CA SER A 55 -16.24 1.33 6.61
C SER A 55 -15.76 -0.05 6.19
N ALA A 56 -14.65 -0.48 6.76
CA ALA A 56 -14.09 -1.80 6.51
C ALA A 56 -13.47 -2.40 7.78
N ILE A 57 -13.54 -3.72 7.90
CA ILE A 57 -12.87 -4.46 8.97
C ILE A 57 -11.78 -5.31 8.34
N PHE A 58 -10.54 -5.13 8.82
CA PHE A 58 -9.38 -5.90 8.39
C PHE A 58 -9.08 -7.02 9.37
N VAL A 59 -8.85 -8.21 8.84
CA VAL A 59 -8.42 -9.40 9.58
C VAL A 59 -7.19 -10.00 8.91
N GLY A 60 -6.51 -10.90 9.59
CA GLY A 60 -5.38 -11.63 9.06
C GLY A 60 -5.15 -12.91 9.84
N ASP A 61 -4.17 -13.71 9.39
CA ASP A 61 -3.78 -14.92 10.09
C ASP A 61 -3.14 -14.63 11.47
N LYS A 62 -2.80 -15.69 12.19
CA LYS A 62 -2.19 -15.59 13.53
C LYS A 62 -0.91 -14.75 13.52
N SER A 63 -0.08 -14.88 12.48
CA SER A 63 1.18 -14.14 12.36
C SER A 63 0.94 -12.65 12.09
N LEU A 64 0.07 -12.32 11.15
CA LEU A 64 -0.25 -10.93 10.83
C LEU A 64 -0.95 -10.22 12.00
N SER A 65 -1.81 -10.95 12.73
CA SER A 65 -2.53 -10.44 13.90
C SER A 65 -1.64 -10.12 15.11
N GLN A 66 -0.39 -10.52 15.07
CA GLN A 66 0.63 -10.18 16.10
C GLN A 66 1.52 -9.00 15.67
N ARG A 67 1.36 -8.48 14.45
CA ARG A 67 2.15 -7.35 13.95
C ARG A 67 1.45 -6.04 14.26
N PRO A 68 2.12 -5.08 14.90
CA PRO A 68 1.51 -3.79 15.22
C PRO A 68 1.22 -2.98 13.94
N MET A 69 0.11 -2.26 13.95
CA MET A 69 -0.36 -1.40 12.87
C MET A 69 -0.42 0.08 13.27
N ASP A 70 0.07 0.44 14.45
CA ASP A 70 0.19 1.80 14.96
C ASP A 70 0.83 2.76 13.95
N ARG A 71 1.90 2.30 13.28
CA ARG A 71 2.61 3.09 12.24
C ARG A 71 1.72 3.53 11.07
N ILE A 72 0.62 2.82 10.83
CA ILE A 72 -0.37 3.19 9.80
C ILE A 72 -1.55 3.93 10.43
N ILE A 73 -2.02 3.47 11.60
CA ILE A 73 -3.16 4.06 12.29
C ILE A 73 -2.87 5.53 12.64
N GLU A 74 -1.67 5.82 13.17
CA GLU A 74 -1.30 7.19 13.57
C GLU A 74 -1.40 8.20 12.42
N PRO A 75 -0.68 8.05 11.29
CA PRO A 75 -0.75 9.02 10.20
C PRO A 75 -2.14 9.09 9.55
N LEU A 76 -2.89 7.99 9.50
CA LEU A 76 -4.27 8.03 9.03
C LEU A 76 -5.19 8.77 9.99
N SER A 77 -4.98 8.68 11.29
CA SER A 77 -5.73 9.43 12.28
C SER A 77 -5.47 10.94 12.19
N GLU A 78 -4.26 11.35 11.83
CA GLU A 78 -3.91 12.76 11.62
C GLU A 78 -4.71 13.39 10.45
N ILE A 79 -5.14 12.59 9.47
CA ILE A 79 -6.01 13.05 8.37
C ILE A 79 -7.51 12.83 8.65
N GLY A 80 -7.86 12.47 9.89
CA GLY A 80 -9.24 12.38 10.37
C GLY A 80 -9.87 10.99 10.25
N VAL A 81 -9.12 9.97 9.81
CA VAL A 81 -9.61 8.58 9.72
C VAL A 81 -9.79 7.99 11.12
N LYS A 82 -10.92 7.33 11.35
CA LYS A 82 -11.18 6.65 12.61
C LYS A 82 -10.79 5.18 12.49
N CYS A 83 -9.89 4.74 13.36
CA CYS A 83 -9.50 3.34 13.48
C CYS A 83 -9.79 2.83 14.89
N SER A 84 -10.41 1.65 14.98
CA SER A 84 -10.53 0.90 16.22
C SER A 84 -9.81 -0.45 16.06
N ALA A 85 -8.85 -0.72 16.92
CA ALA A 85 -7.97 -1.87 16.81
C ALA A 85 -7.94 -2.65 18.13
N ARG A 86 -7.71 -3.96 18.05
CA ARG A 86 -7.47 -4.78 19.26
C ARG A 86 -6.21 -4.27 19.96
N GLU A 87 -6.30 -4.02 21.26
CA GLU A 87 -5.21 -3.50 22.08
C GLU A 87 -4.58 -2.21 21.51
N GLY A 88 -5.37 -1.43 20.77
CA GLY A 88 -4.95 -0.15 20.20
C GLY A 88 -4.16 -0.24 18.89
N SER A 89 -3.56 -1.38 18.54
CA SER A 89 -2.69 -1.47 17.35
C SER A 89 -2.73 -2.78 16.58
N PHE A 90 -3.46 -3.80 17.02
CA PHE A 90 -3.46 -5.12 16.39
C PHE A 90 -4.75 -5.43 15.65
N LEU A 91 -4.68 -6.34 14.67
CA LEU A 91 -5.86 -6.92 14.02
C LEU A 91 -6.72 -7.72 15.01
N PRO A 92 -8.07 -7.71 14.85
CA PRO A 92 -8.84 -7.01 13.84
C PRO A 92 -8.82 -5.48 13.99
N ILE A 93 -8.91 -4.77 12.85
CA ILE A 93 -8.99 -3.31 12.82
C ILE A 93 -10.25 -2.90 12.06
N SER A 94 -11.09 -2.09 12.67
CA SER A 94 -12.15 -1.36 11.99
C SER A 94 -11.63 0.00 11.56
N LEU A 95 -11.89 0.37 10.32
CA LEU A 95 -11.51 1.65 9.74
C LEU A 95 -12.76 2.33 9.17
N GLU A 96 -12.98 3.59 9.53
CA GLU A 96 -13.98 4.47 8.92
C GLU A 96 -13.25 5.57 8.15
N GLY A 97 -13.39 5.55 6.83
CA GLY A 97 -12.79 6.53 5.95
C GLY A 97 -13.53 7.86 5.97
N VAL A 98 -12.83 8.93 5.56
CA VAL A 98 -13.37 10.29 5.57
C VAL A 98 -14.04 10.63 4.23
N SER A 99 -15.12 11.41 4.27
CA SER A 99 -15.86 11.84 3.07
C SER A 99 -15.22 13.03 2.35
N SER A 100 -14.36 13.77 3.04
CA SER A 100 -13.69 14.96 2.49
C SER A 100 -12.24 14.97 2.94
N ALA A 101 -11.40 14.33 2.15
CA ALA A 101 -9.98 14.27 2.42
C ALA A 101 -9.30 15.59 2.06
N MET A 102 -8.67 16.20 3.06
CA MET A 102 -7.80 17.34 2.87
C MET A 102 -6.37 16.87 2.65
N PRO A 103 -5.58 17.62 1.89
CA PRO A 103 -4.16 17.32 1.75
C PRO A 103 -3.48 17.40 3.11
N SER A 104 -2.50 16.56 3.31
CA SER A 104 -1.77 16.47 4.57
C SER A 104 -0.28 16.73 4.36
N GLU A 105 0.37 17.27 5.39
CA GLU A 105 1.82 17.31 5.51
C GLU A 105 2.21 16.44 6.71
N LEU A 106 2.85 15.31 6.42
CA LEU A 106 3.19 14.29 7.39
C LEU A 106 4.70 14.05 7.41
N GLU A 107 5.29 14.00 8.60
CA GLU A 107 6.68 13.60 8.78
C GLU A 107 6.74 12.18 9.34
N ALA A 108 7.59 11.34 8.75
CA ALA A 108 7.79 9.98 9.21
C ALA A 108 8.40 9.97 10.63
N LYS A 109 7.72 9.34 11.58
CA LYS A 109 8.31 9.03 12.89
C LYS A 109 9.38 7.95 12.77
N ILE A 110 9.10 6.97 11.89
CA ILE A 110 10.01 5.87 11.54
C ILE A 110 9.94 5.69 10.03
N ASP A 111 11.09 5.69 9.35
CA ASP A 111 11.16 5.51 7.91
C ASP A 111 10.63 4.13 7.51
N SER A 112 9.58 4.11 6.70
CA SER A 112 8.93 2.89 6.25
C SER A 112 8.27 3.09 4.89
N ALA A 113 8.71 2.33 3.90
CA ALA A 113 8.12 2.35 2.57
C ALA A 113 6.62 2.03 2.56
N GLN A 114 6.14 1.17 3.47
CA GLN A 114 4.71 0.83 3.57
C GLN A 114 3.88 1.97 4.14
N VAL A 115 4.41 2.71 5.13
CA VAL A 115 3.74 3.89 5.68
C VAL A 115 3.66 4.98 4.62
N LYS A 116 4.79 5.29 3.97
CA LYS A 116 4.84 6.21 2.83
C LYS A 116 3.81 5.83 1.77
N SER A 117 3.80 4.57 1.35
CA SER A 117 2.84 4.08 0.36
C SER A 117 1.39 4.26 0.78
N ALA A 118 1.05 3.97 2.04
CA ALA A 118 -0.30 4.15 2.57
C ALA A 118 -0.73 5.62 2.55
N VAL A 119 0.16 6.53 2.98
CA VAL A 119 -0.11 7.98 2.97
C VAL A 119 -0.25 8.50 1.54
N LEU A 120 0.60 8.07 0.61
CA LEU A 120 0.50 8.47 -0.80
C LEU A 120 -0.80 7.95 -1.43
N LEU A 121 -1.20 6.71 -1.15
CA LEU A 121 -2.46 6.16 -1.65
C LEU A 121 -3.68 6.89 -1.06
N ALA A 122 -3.64 7.30 0.22
CA ALA A 122 -4.64 8.17 0.80
C ALA A 122 -4.68 9.53 0.10
N GLY A 123 -3.51 10.10 -0.18
CA GLY A 123 -3.36 11.38 -0.86
C GLY A 123 -3.94 11.43 -2.27
N LEU A 124 -4.05 10.29 -2.97
CA LEU A 124 -4.64 10.25 -4.31
C LEU A 124 -6.07 10.77 -4.37
N ASN A 125 -6.86 10.57 -3.33
CA ASN A 125 -8.25 11.05 -3.27
C ASN A 125 -8.41 12.32 -2.41
N SER A 126 -7.32 13.00 -2.10
CA SER A 126 -7.32 14.28 -1.37
C SER A 126 -7.38 15.48 -2.31
N ARG A 127 -7.98 16.58 -1.87
CA ARG A 127 -7.99 17.83 -2.64
C ARG A 127 -6.68 18.58 -2.42
N GLY A 128 -5.86 18.75 -3.48
CA GLY A 128 -4.59 19.46 -3.42
C GLY A 128 -3.38 18.53 -3.34
N THR A 129 -2.30 18.96 -2.69
CA THR A 129 -1.03 18.22 -2.65
C THR A 129 -0.79 17.64 -1.28
N THR A 130 -0.62 16.31 -1.21
CA THR A 130 -0.16 15.61 0.00
C THR A 130 1.36 15.61 0.02
N LYS A 131 1.94 16.03 1.16
CA LYS A 131 3.38 16.00 1.41
C LYS A 131 3.71 14.95 2.46
N TYR A 132 4.67 14.10 2.16
CA TYR A 132 5.23 13.14 3.10
C TYR A 132 6.74 13.28 3.16
N VAL A 133 7.31 13.38 4.37
CA VAL A 133 8.75 13.55 4.58
C VAL A 133 9.31 12.34 5.29
N GLU A 134 10.36 11.72 4.74
CA GLU A 134 11.15 10.66 5.36
C GLU A 134 12.61 11.11 5.53
N ARG A 135 13.27 10.67 6.59
CA ARG A 135 14.66 11.05 6.88
C ARG A 135 15.64 10.35 5.96
N THR A 136 15.39 9.06 5.72
CA THR A 136 16.19 8.21 4.85
C THR A 136 15.32 7.69 3.72
N LEU A 137 15.81 7.76 2.49
CA LEU A 137 15.06 7.31 1.33
C LEU A 137 14.75 5.80 1.45
N THR A 138 13.48 5.49 1.58
CA THR A 138 12.98 4.12 1.55
C THR A 138 12.68 3.68 0.10
N ARG A 139 12.29 2.40 -0.10
CA ARG A 139 11.91 1.88 -1.42
C ARG A 139 10.87 2.76 -2.09
N ASP A 140 11.08 3.07 -3.36
CA ASP A 140 10.32 4.04 -4.18
C ASP A 140 9.28 3.38 -5.12
N HIS A 141 8.87 2.15 -4.81
CA HIS A 141 8.00 1.38 -5.72
C HIS A 141 6.66 2.07 -5.97
N THR A 142 6.06 2.69 -4.96
CA THR A 142 4.78 3.39 -5.10
C THR A 142 4.92 4.63 -5.97
N GLU A 143 5.96 5.42 -5.76
CA GLU A 143 6.26 6.62 -6.54
C GLU A 143 6.47 6.26 -8.02
N ARG A 144 7.28 5.24 -8.28
CA ARG A 144 7.52 4.74 -9.64
C ARG A 144 6.26 4.20 -10.30
N MET A 145 5.44 3.46 -9.56
CA MET A 145 4.16 2.96 -10.06
C MET A 145 3.20 4.11 -10.37
N LEU A 146 3.07 5.10 -9.50
CA LEU A 146 2.24 6.27 -9.75
C LEU A 146 2.68 7.03 -11.00
N LEU A 147 3.97 7.27 -11.18
CA LEU A 147 4.52 7.89 -12.39
C LEU A 147 4.23 7.04 -13.63
N PHE A 148 4.40 5.73 -13.55
CA PHE A 148 4.14 4.80 -14.65
C PHE A 148 2.67 4.81 -15.08
N PHE A 149 1.74 4.94 -14.13
CA PHE A 149 0.32 5.13 -14.38
C PHE A 149 -0.06 6.57 -14.78
N GLY A 150 0.92 7.45 -15.01
CA GLY A 150 0.71 8.84 -15.44
C GLY A 150 0.34 9.79 -14.31
N GLY A 151 0.52 9.38 -13.06
CA GLY A 151 0.32 10.21 -11.88
C GLY A 151 1.40 11.29 -11.73
N LYS A 152 1.06 12.36 -11.02
CA LYS A 152 1.95 13.49 -10.73
C LYS A 152 2.45 13.39 -9.29
N ILE A 153 3.68 12.93 -9.15
CA ILE A 153 4.39 12.88 -7.88
C ILE A 153 5.82 13.38 -8.10
N GLN A 154 6.35 14.11 -7.11
CA GLN A 154 7.72 14.62 -7.11
C GLN A 154 8.40 14.25 -5.80
N THR A 155 9.69 13.99 -5.86
CA THR A 155 10.51 13.74 -4.68
C THR A 155 11.68 14.70 -4.68
N GLU A 156 11.89 15.42 -3.59
CA GLU A 156 12.94 16.40 -3.43
C GLU A 156 13.75 16.11 -2.17
N LYS A 157 15.06 16.36 -2.25
CA LYS A 157 15.92 16.31 -1.07
C LYS A 157 15.79 17.65 -0.32
N THR A 158 15.53 17.59 0.98
CA THR A 158 15.39 18.73 1.87
C THR A 158 16.39 18.64 3.02
N GLU A 159 16.46 19.66 3.86
CA GLU A 159 17.28 19.64 5.09
C GLU A 159 16.84 18.52 6.05
N LYS A 160 15.56 18.16 6.07
CA LYS A 160 14.99 17.13 6.94
C LYS A 160 15.05 15.71 6.36
N GLY A 161 15.53 15.55 5.11
CA GLY A 161 15.55 14.25 4.40
C GLY A 161 14.94 14.35 2.99
N TYR A 162 13.95 13.54 2.68
CA TYR A 162 13.30 13.50 1.37
C TYR A 162 11.81 13.81 1.52
N ALA A 163 11.34 14.80 0.76
CA ALA A 163 9.94 15.19 0.71
C ALA A 163 9.29 14.67 -0.58
N HIS A 164 8.18 13.99 -0.44
CA HIS A 164 7.36 13.47 -1.53
C HIS A 164 6.10 14.31 -1.65
N TYR A 165 5.84 14.86 -2.83
CA TYR A 165 4.68 15.70 -3.11
C TYR A 165 3.79 14.99 -4.12
N LEU A 166 2.60 14.60 -3.69
CA LEU A 166 1.60 13.92 -4.52
C LEU A 166 0.42 14.84 -4.79
N GLN A 167 0.17 15.13 -6.07
CA GLN A 167 -1.07 15.78 -6.47
C GLN A 167 -2.25 14.82 -6.28
N GLY A 168 -3.28 15.24 -5.57
CA GLY A 168 -4.50 14.47 -5.41
C GLY A 168 -5.50 14.69 -6.55
N LEU A 169 -6.60 13.94 -6.52
CA LEU A 169 -7.70 13.97 -7.49
C LEU A 169 -7.25 13.88 -8.94
N GLN A 170 -6.29 13.02 -9.23
CA GLN A 170 -5.75 12.81 -10.57
C GLN A 170 -6.20 11.46 -11.13
N GLU A 171 -6.48 11.42 -12.43
CA GLU A 171 -6.77 10.17 -13.12
C GLU A 171 -5.49 9.42 -13.45
N LEU A 172 -5.46 8.13 -13.13
CA LEU A 172 -4.40 7.21 -13.50
C LEU A 172 -4.78 6.50 -14.81
N LYS A 173 -3.78 6.24 -15.65
CA LYS A 173 -3.98 5.59 -16.95
C LYS A 173 -3.71 4.10 -16.85
N PRO A 174 -4.56 3.25 -17.46
CA PRO A 174 -4.30 1.80 -17.49
C PRO A 174 -2.95 1.48 -18.14
N GLN A 175 -2.27 0.49 -17.60
CA GLN A 175 -0.96 0.04 -18.07
C GLN A 175 -0.85 -1.49 -18.03
N GLU A 176 -0.04 -2.05 -18.92
CA GLU A 176 0.37 -3.44 -18.85
C GLU A 176 1.67 -3.56 -18.03
N ILE A 177 1.66 -4.41 -17.03
CA ILE A 177 2.78 -4.58 -16.10
C ILE A 177 3.24 -6.02 -16.09
N THR A 178 4.54 -6.22 -16.25
CA THR A 178 5.18 -7.50 -15.94
C THR A 178 5.74 -7.43 -14.52
N VAL A 179 5.14 -8.19 -13.62
CA VAL A 179 5.59 -8.27 -12.22
C VAL A 179 6.89 -9.06 -12.18
N PRO A 180 8.00 -8.50 -11.66
CA PRO A 180 9.25 -9.24 -11.51
C PRO A 180 9.13 -10.31 -10.44
N SER A 181 10.06 -11.28 -10.46
CA SER A 181 10.20 -12.26 -9.40
C SER A 181 10.71 -11.60 -8.11
N ASP A 182 10.23 -12.10 -6.97
CA ASP A 182 10.57 -11.57 -5.66
C ASP A 182 11.96 -12.08 -5.21
N PRO A 183 12.96 -11.20 -5.03
CA PRO A 183 14.29 -11.61 -4.55
C PRO A 183 14.26 -12.17 -3.12
N SER A 184 13.31 -11.75 -2.28
CA SER A 184 13.19 -12.27 -0.92
C SER A 184 12.74 -13.74 -0.94
N SER A 185 11.79 -14.09 -1.79
CA SER A 185 11.37 -15.47 -2.00
C SER A 185 12.47 -16.30 -2.65
N ALA A 186 13.21 -15.72 -3.59
CA ALA A 186 14.32 -16.37 -4.27
C ALA A 186 15.47 -16.74 -3.31
N SER A 187 15.68 -15.96 -2.26
CA SER A 187 16.76 -16.18 -1.30
C SER A 187 16.72 -17.57 -0.63
N PHE A 188 15.51 -18.14 -0.42
CA PHE A 188 15.36 -19.48 0.13
C PHE A 188 15.91 -20.56 -0.82
N PHE A 189 15.64 -20.42 -2.13
CA PHE A 189 16.15 -21.35 -3.14
C PHE A 189 17.66 -21.18 -3.33
N ILE A 190 18.17 -19.93 -3.27
CA ILE A 190 19.62 -19.66 -3.32
C ILE A 190 20.31 -20.31 -2.12
N ALA A 191 19.78 -20.14 -0.91
CA ALA A 191 20.33 -20.76 0.28
C ALA A 191 20.32 -22.29 0.18
N ALA A 192 19.21 -22.88 -0.28
CA ALA A 192 19.12 -24.33 -0.48
C ALA A 192 20.16 -24.85 -1.48
N ALA A 193 20.35 -24.14 -2.60
CA ALA A 193 21.35 -24.54 -3.61
C ALA A 193 22.78 -24.43 -3.06
N LEU A 194 23.10 -23.45 -2.23
CA LEU A 194 24.42 -23.31 -1.58
C LEU A 194 24.69 -24.42 -0.55
N MET A 195 23.66 -25.04 0.00
CA MET A 195 23.78 -26.11 0.99
C MET A 195 23.87 -27.52 0.38
N VAL A 196 23.54 -27.69 -0.89
CA VAL A 196 23.53 -28.99 -1.57
C VAL A 196 24.61 -29.02 -2.64
N GLU A 197 25.62 -29.88 -2.46
CA GLU A 197 26.73 -30.05 -3.39
C GLU A 197 26.20 -30.49 -4.79
N GLY A 198 26.75 -29.89 -5.85
CA GLY A 198 26.35 -30.16 -7.22
C GLY A 198 25.03 -29.52 -7.65
N SER A 199 24.43 -28.66 -6.83
CA SER A 199 23.22 -27.92 -7.21
C SER A 199 23.49 -26.92 -8.33
N ASP A 200 22.57 -26.87 -9.30
CA ASP A 200 22.49 -25.83 -10.32
C ASP A 200 21.06 -25.29 -10.37
N ILE A 201 20.89 -23.99 -10.14
CA ILE A 201 19.58 -23.31 -10.20
C ILE A 201 19.65 -22.06 -11.05
N THR A 202 18.63 -21.83 -11.84
CA THR A 202 18.44 -20.59 -12.59
C THR A 202 17.20 -19.88 -12.08
N ILE A 203 17.34 -18.67 -11.55
CA ILE A 203 16.24 -17.83 -11.11
C ILE A 203 16.00 -16.73 -12.15
N LYS A 204 14.81 -16.70 -12.74
CA LYS A 204 14.47 -15.78 -13.84
C LYS A 204 13.69 -14.57 -13.34
N ASN A 205 13.80 -13.44 -14.09
CA ASN A 205 13.05 -12.20 -13.87
C ASN A 205 13.27 -11.54 -12.50
N ILE A 206 14.40 -11.75 -11.85
CA ILE A 206 14.77 -11.00 -10.64
C ILE A 206 15.20 -9.59 -11.06
N LYS A 207 14.68 -8.59 -10.36
CA LYS A 207 15.05 -7.18 -10.54
C LYS A 207 15.33 -6.52 -9.20
#